data_53f6fc75dac9f73cb33f7515a162fbf4
#
_entry.id   53f6fc75dac9f73cb33f7515a162fbf4
#
_cell.length_a   1.000
_cell.length_b   1.000
_cell.length_c   1.000
_cell.angle_alpha   90.00
_cell.angle_beta   90.00
_cell.angle_gamma   90.00
#
_symmetry.space_group_name_H-M   'P 1'
#
loop_
_entity.id
_entity.type
_entity.pdbx_description
1 polymer ?
#
loop_
_entity_poly.entity_id
_entity_poly.type
_entity_poly.pdbx_seq_one_letter_code
_entity_poly.pdbx_strand_id
1 'polypeptide(L)'
;MNRAAGPLGHTECVTRVIAGTAGGRRLTVPTGRDTRPTSDRAREGLFATVHSLLGDLDGLRAADLYAGSGAVGLEALSRGAAHVLLVESSPRAAKVIRANVDALGLPGAEVVADRVERVLRQPPAEPYDLVFADPPYAVTDDTVTLVLEALRDNGWLASGALVAVERATRGAPVTWPSGYTESRARRYGEGTLWYGHAAGH
;
A
#
# COMPACT_ATOMS: atom_id res chain seq x y z
N MET A 1 -33.56 35.06 22.97
CA MET A 1 -33.28 34.55 21.62
C MET A 1 -31.93 33.84 21.64
N ASN A 2 -31.96 32.54 21.82
CA ASN A 2 -30.77 31.71 22.01
C ASN A 2 -30.47 31.00 20.67
N ARG A 3 -29.41 31.40 19.99
CA ARG A 3 -28.96 30.70 18.77
C ARG A 3 -28.17 29.47 19.22
N ALA A 4 -28.76 28.32 19.03
CA ALA A 4 -28.07 27.04 19.15
C ALA A 4 -26.93 26.98 18.12
N ALA A 5 -25.69 26.82 18.61
CA ALA A 5 -24.56 26.50 17.81
C ALA A 5 -24.75 25.05 17.27
N GLY A 6 -24.86 24.91 15.97
CA GLY A 6 -24.88 23.60 15.30
C GLY A 6 -23.57 22.86 15.52
N PRO A 7 -23.57 21.52 15.44
CA PRO A 7 -22.36 20.72 15.66
C PRO A 7 -21.30 21.09 14.61
N LEU A 8 -20.10 21.41 15.10
CA LEU A 8 -18.89 21.56 14.28
C LEU A 8 -18.68 20.27 13.50
N GLY A 9 -18.92 20.32 12.21
CA GLY A 9 -18.69 19.20 11.31
C GLY A 9 -17.20 18.79 11.39
N HIS A 10 -16.94 17.61 11.91
CA HIS A 10 -15.66 16.97 11.72
C HIS A 10 -15.45 16.82 10.22
N THR A 11 -14.53 17.58 9.66
CA THR A 11 -14.11 17.39 8.27
C THR A 11 -13.47 16.00 8.20
N GLU A 12 -14.24 15.01 7.76
CA GLU A 12 -13.69 13.69 7.47
C GLU A 12 -12.59 13.89 6.42
N CYS A 13 -11.38 13.45 6.75
CA CYS A 13 -10.30 13.44 5.79
C CYS A 13 -10.67 12.40 4.73
N VAL A 14 -10.86 12.85 3.51
CA VAL A 14 -11.31 12.01 2.39
C VAL A 14 -10.20 11.99 1.35
N THR A 15 -9.84 10.80 0.90
CA THR A 15 -9.02 10.60 -0.29
C THR A 15 -9.87 10.00 -1.41
N ARG A 16 -9.30 9.75 -2.57
CA ARG A 16 -10.04 9.19 -3.71
C ARG A 16 -9.19 8.21 -4.49
N VAL A 17 -9.83 7.30 -5.20
CA VAL A 17 -9.22 6.54 -6.29
C VAL A 17 -8.91 7.51 -7.44
N ILE A 18 -7.70 7.44 -7.99
CA ILE A 18 -7.22 8.43 -8.97
C ILE A 18 -7.64 8.02 -10.38
N ALA A 19 -7.43 6.75 -10.74
CA ALA A 19 -7.64 6.25 -12.09
C ALA A 19 -8.27 4.84 -12.11
N GLY A 20 -8.47 4.31 -13.32
CA GLY A 20 -9.06 3.00 -13.53
C GLY A 20 -10.59 3.02 -13.44
N THR A 21 -11.17 1.84 -13.26
CA THR A 21 -12.64 1.62 -13.29
C THR A 21 -13.40 2.34 -12.18
N ALA A 22 -12.75 2.61 -11.04
CA ALA A 22 -13.30 3.35 -9.90
C ALA A 22 -12.73 4.77 -9.77
N GLY A 23 -12.09 5.31 -10.80
CA GLY A 23 -11.48 6.65 -10.78
C GLY A 23 -12.44 7.73 -10.33
N GLY A 24 -11.98 8.63 -9.44
CA GLY A 24 -12.77 9.72 -8.85
C GLY A 24 -13.62 9.32 -7.63
N ARG A 25 -13.80 8.02 -7.34
CA ARG A 25 -14.59 7.57 -6.18
C ARG A 25 -13.88 7.87 -4.86
N ARG A 26 -14.63 8.38 -3.91
CA ARG A 26 -14.10 8.78 -2.60
C ARG A 26 -13.86 7.57 -1.70
N LEU A 27 -12.79 7.65 -0.91
CA LEU A 27 -12.44 6.70 0.12
C LEU A 27 -12.43 7.41 1.49
N THR A 28 -12.99 6.74 2.48
CA THR A 28 -12.89 7.18 3.87
C THR A 28 -11.48 6.91 4.40
N VAL A 29 -10.94 7.84 5.18
CA VAL A 29 -9.62 7.71 5.83
C VAL A 29 -9.83 7.51 7.33
N PRO A 30 -9.09 6.59 7.97
CA PRO A 30 -9.15 6.43 9.42
C PRO A 30 -8.82 7.74 10.13
N THR A 31 -9.59 8.10 11.15
CA THR A 31 -9.30 9.29 11.96
C THR A 31 -8.18 8.99 12.95
N GLY A 32 -7.11 9.79 12.95
CA GLY A 32 -5.97 9.67 13.86
C GLY A 32 -4.78 10.51 13.38
N ARG A 33 -3.84 10.79 14.29
CA ARG A 33 -2.66 11.62 13.98
C ARG A 33 -1.57 10.92 13.16
N ASP A 34 -1.60 9.59 13.10
CA ASP A 34 -0.51 8.79 12.52
C ASP A 34 -0.77 8.34 11.07
N THR A 35 -1.96 8.62 10.52
CA THR A 35 -2.27 8.32 9.12
C THR A 35 -2.08 9.57 8.28
N ARG A 36 -0.88 9.74 7.72
CA ARG A 36 -0.66 10.65 6.61
C ARG A 36 -0.99 9.88 5.34
N PRO A 37 -2.12 10.14 4.69
CA PRO A 37 -2.43 9.44 3.44
C PRO A 37 -1.31 9.75 2.45
N THR A 38 -0.76 8.73 1.80
CA THR A 38 0.06 8.93 0.61
C THR A 38 -0.69 9.88 -0.31
N SER A 39 -0.11 11.06 -0.57
CA SER A 39 -0.80 12.11 -1.32
C SER A 39 -1.23 11.60 -2.69
N ASP A 40 -2.31 12.16 -3.26
CA ASP A 40 -2.75 11.84 -4.62
C ASP A 40 -1.58 11.89 -5.61
N ARG A 41 -0.73 12.93 -5.50
CA ARG A 41 0.46 13.09 -6.35
C ARG A 41 1.49 11.95 -6.16
N ALA A 42 1.71 11.51 -4.93
CA ALA A 42 2.63 10.40 -4.66
C ALA A 42 2.07 9.08 -5.21
N ARG A 43 0.76 8.84 -5.09
CA ARG A 43 0.11 7.66 -5.69
C ARG A 43 0.12 7.70 -7.21
N GLU A 44 -0.14 8.85 -7.83
CA GLU A 44 0.02 9.00 -9.29
C GLU A 44 1.44 8.65 -9.71
N GLY A 45 2.44 9.17 -9.02
CA GLY A 45 3.85 8.89 -9.28
C GLY A 45 4.24 7.42 -9.04
N LEU A 46 3.68 6.80 -7.98
CA LEU A 46 3.84 5.37 -7.71
C LEU A 46 3.34 4.56 -8.91
N PHE A 47 2.08 4.73 -9.30
CA PHE A 47 1.50 3.93 -10.38
C PHE A 47 2.07 4.25 -11.76
N ALA A 48 2.52 5.48 -12.03
CA ALA A 48 3.29 5.79 -13.24
C ALA A 48 4.62 5.04 -13.28
N THR A 49 5.30 4.91 -12.13
CA THR A 49 6.54 4.14 -12.02
C THR A 49 6.28 2.65 -12.13
N VAL A 50 5.24 2.14 -11.46
CA VAL A 50 4.80 0.72 -11.58
C VAL A 50 4.52 0.38 -13.03
N HIS A 51 3.74 1.18 -13.73
CA HIS A 51 3.45 0.96 -15.15
C HIS A 51 4.74 0.97 -16.01
N SER A 52 5.69 1.85 -15.72
CA SER A 52 6.97 1.89 -16.43
C SER A 52 7.85 0.65 -16.20
N LEU A 53 7.76 0.02 -15.03
CA LEU A 53 8.63 -1.08 -14.62
C LEU A 53 7.99 -2.47 -14.81
N LEU A 54 6.67 -2.55 -14.66
CA LEU A 54 5.92 -3.81 -14.65
C LEU A 54 4.90 -3.90 -15.81
N GLY A 55 4.54 -2.78 -16.43
CA GLY A 55 3.48 -2.71 -17.43
C GLY A 55 2.09 -2.53 -16.81
N ASP A 56 1.05 -2.99 -17.52
CA ASP A 56 -0.32 -2.95 -17.06
C ASP A 56 -0.54 -3.92 -15.89
N LEU A 57 -1.49 -3.57 -15.02
CA LEU A 57 -1.82 -4.39 -13.84
C LEU A 57 -2.86 -5.47 -14.13
N ASP A 58 -3.35 -5.56 -15.36
CA ASP A 58 -4.42 -6.50 -15.73
C ASP A 58 -4.02 -7.94 -15.40
N GLY A 59 -4.83 -8.59 -14.54
CA GLY A 59 -4.62 -9.95 -14.11
C GLY A 59 -3.54 -10.15 -13.04
N LEU A 60 -2.78 -9.11 -12.68
CA LEU A 60 -1.71 -9.20 -11.68
C LEU A 60 -2.26 -9.26 -10.24
N ARG A 61 -1.45 -9.79 -9.36
CA ARG A 61 -1.70 -9.86 -7.91
C ARG A 61 -0.85 -8.82 -7.19
N ALA A 62 -1.49 -8.00 -6.34
CA ALA A 62 -0.76 -7.00 -5.56
C ALA A 62 -0.99 -7.18 -4.06
N ALA A 63 -0.02 -6.76 -3.24
CA ALA A 63 -0.15 -6.69 -1.79
C ALA A 63 0.17 -5.26 -1.31
N ASP A 64 -0.71 -4.71 -0.49
CA ASP A 64 -0.57 -3.43 0.19
C ASP A 64 -0.31 -3.70 1.68
N LEU A 65 0.96 -3.66 2.05
CA LEU A 65 1.41 -3.90 3.41
C LEU A 65 1.42 -2.56 4.18
N TYR A 66 0.84 -2.53 5.36
CA TYR A 66 0.56 -1.32 6.14
C TYR A 66 -0.50 -0.42 5.46
N ALA A 67 -1.63 -1.04 5.05
CA ALA A 67 -2.55 -0.48 4.08
C ALA A 67 -3.29 0.81 4.51
N GLY A 68 -3.37 1.12 5.81
CA GLY A 68 -3.99 2.35 6.32
C GLY A 68 -5.45 2.52 5.92
N SER A 69 -5.73 3.34 4.91
CA SER A 69 -7.08 3.49 4.32
C SER A 69 -7.36 2.49 3.19
N GLY A 70 -6.35 1.74 2.75
CA GLY A 70 -6.39 0.87 1.58
C GLY A 70 -6.26 1.59 0.25
N ALA A 71 -5.88 2.88 0.26
CA ALA A 71 -5.92 3.71 -0.97
C ALA A 71 -5.00 3.19 -2.08
N VAL A 72 -3.83 2.64 -1.74
CA VAL A 72 -2.89 2.10 -2.74
C VAL A 72 -3.40 0.78 -3.30
N GLY A 73 -3.79 -0.17 -2.44
CA GLY A 73 -4.31 -1.46 -2.89
C GLY A 73 -5.61 -1.33 -3.70
N LEU A 74 -6.53 -0.47 -3.27
CA LEU A 74 -7.79 -0.21 -3.98
C LEU A 74 -7.56 0.52 -5.32
N GLU A 75 -6.54 1.37 -5.40
CA GLU A 75 -6.09 1.95 -6.68
C GLU A 75 -5.58 0.88 -7.63
N ALA A 76 -4.81 -0.11 -7.12
CA ALA A 76 -4.33 -1.23 -7.94
C ALA A 76 -5.49 -2.05 -8.52
N LEU A 77 -6.52 -2.38 -7.71
CA LEU A 77 -7.74 -3.03 -8.21
C LEU A 77 -8.45 -2.20 -9.27
N SER A 78 -8.60 -0.91 -9.04
CA SER A 78 -9.23 0.01 -10.00
C SER A 78 -8.49 0.06 -11.34
N ARG A 79 -7.17 -0.21 -11.33
CA ARG A 79 -6.30 -0.22 -12.51
C ARG A 79 -6.15 -1.61 -13.15
N GLY A 80 -6.93 -2.60 -12.73
CA GLY A 80 -6.99 -3.90 -13.38
C GLY A 80 -6.37 -5.07 -12.62
N ALA A 81 -5.75 -4.86 -11.45
CA ALA A 81 -5.25 -5.97 -10.65
C ALA A 81 -6.38 -6.98 -10.35
N ALA A 82 -6.10 -8.27 -10.53
CA ALA A 82 -7.10 -9.33 -10.33
C ALA A 82 -7.32 -9.61 -8.84
N HIS A 83 -6.29 -9.44 -8.03
CA HIS A 83 -6.33 -9.67 -6.59
C HIS A 83 -5.45 -8.69 -5.85
N VAL A 84 -5.95 -8.17 -4.72
CA VAL A 84 -5.17 -7.31 -3.82
C VAL A 84 -5.37 -7.74 -2.37
N LEU A 85 -4.26 -8.08 -1.71
CA LEU A 85 -4.20 -8.27 -0.28
C LEU A 85 -3.91 -6.94 0.40
N LEU A 86 -4.75 -6.56 1.37
CA LEU A 86 -4.57 -5.36 2.20
C LEU A 86 -4.31 -5.78 3.64
N VAL A 87 -3.09 -5.56 4.12
CA VAL A 87 -2.69 -5.92 5.49
C VAL A 87 -2.64 -4.67 6.35
N GLU A 88 -3.40 -4.66 7.45
CA GLU A 88 -3.46 -3.54 8.38
C GLU A 88 -3.59 -4.03 9.82
N SER A 89 -2.68 -3.59 10.69
CA SER A 89 -2.64 -4.04 12.07
C SER A 89 -3.69 -3.40 12.98
N SER A 90 -4.15 -2.18 12.65
CA SER A 90 -5.19 -1.49 13.40
C SER A 90 -6.58 -2.03 13.07
N PRO A 91 -7.32 -2.64 14.02
CA PRO A 91 -8.68 -3.12 13.75
C PRO A 91 -9.64 -2.01 13.27
N ARG A 92 -9.40 -0.78 13.75
CA ARG A 92 -10.19 0.40 13.34
C ARG A 92 -9.91 0.76 11.87
N ALA A 93 -8.65 0.79 11.46
CA ALA A 93 -8.27 1.05 10.07
C ALA A 93 -8.72 -0.09 9.15
N ALA A 94 -8.55 -1.34 9.55
CA ALA A 94 -9.05 -2.49 8.81
C ALA A 94 -10.58 -2.45 8.58
N LYS A 95 -11.35 -1.94 9.57
CA LYS A 95 -12.79 -1.70 9.38
C LYS A 95 -13.06 -0.64 8.32
N VAL A 96 -12.27 0.43 8.28
CA VAL A 96 -12.39 1.47 7.24
C VAL A 96 -12.05 0.90 5.86
N ILE A 97 -10.98 0.09 5.76
CA ILE A 97 -10.63 -0.58 4.49
C ILE A 97 -11.80 -1.43 3.98
N ARG A 98 -12.41 -2.27 4.85
CA ARG A 98 -13.58 -3.10 4.45
C ARG A 98 -14.74 -2.25 3.95
N ALA A 99 -15.05 -1.14 4.65
CA ALA A 99 -16.10 -0.23 4.20
C ALA A 99 -15.77 0.42 2.85
N ASN A 100 -14.49 0.75 2.59
CA ASN A 100 -14.06 1.25 1.30
C ASN A 100 -14.16 0.16 0.20
N VAL A 101 -13.79 -1.07 0.49
CA VAL A 101 -13.95 -2.23 -0.42
C VAL A 101 -15.40 -2.41 -0.81
N ASP A 102 -16.30 -2.46 0.19
CA ASP A 102 -17.75 -2.61 -0.02
C ASP A 102 -18.31 -1.44 -0.86
N ALA A 103 -17.89 -0.21 -0.53
CA ALA A 103 -18.33 0.98 -1.25
C ALA A 103 -17.89 0.97 -2.71
N LEU A 104 -16.68 0.49 -3.02
CA LEU A 104 -16.20 0.41 -4.39
C LEU A 104 -16.85 -0.73 -5.18
N GLY A 105 -17.15 -1.84 -4.51
CA GLY A 105 -17.75 -3.03 -5.16
C GLY A 105 -16.82 -3.70 -6.18
N LEU A 106 -15.51 -3.47 -6.08
CA LEU A 106 -14.52 -4.12 -6.95
C LEU A 106 -14.22 -5.53 -6.40
N PRO A 107 -14.23 -6.56 -7.25
CA PRO A 107 -13.85 -7.91 -6.83
C PRO A 107 -12.34 -8.02 -6.58
N GLY A 108 -11.91 -9.03 -5.82
CA GLY A 108 -10.50 -9.36 -5.67
C GLY A 108 -9.80 -8.71 -4.48
N ALA A 109 -10.50 -7.95 -3.62
CA ALA A 109 -9.93 -7.42 -2.39
C ALA A 109 -9.99 -8.45 -1.25
N GLU A 110 -8.86 -8.67 -0.60
CA GLU A 110 -8.74 -9.43 0.64
C GLU A 110 -8.17 -8.54 1.75
N VAL A 111 -8.85 -8.47 2.91
CA VAL A 111 -8.43 -7.61 4.03
C VAL A 111 -8.04 -8.46 5.23
N VAL A 112 -6.76 -8.42 5.58
CA VAL A 112 -6.20 -9.11 6.75
C VAL A 112 -5.91 -8.11 7.85
N ALA A 113 -6.60 -8.24 8.99
CA ALA A 113 -6.41 -7.41 10.16
C ALA A 113 -5.38 -8.07 11.10
N ASP A 114 -4.10 -7.96 10.75
CA ASP A 114 -2.98 -8.48 11.54
C ASP A 114 -1.69 -7.68 11.24
N ARG A 115 -0.63 -7.95 12.00
CA ARG A 115 0.69 -7.36 11.77
C ARG A 115 1.35 -7.98 10.54
N VAL A 116 2.00 -7.17 9.74
CA VAL A 116 2.72 -7.58 8.53
C VAL A 116 3.70 -8.72 8.84
N GLU A 117 4.50 -8.57 9.90
CA GLU A 117 5.51 -9.54 10.29
C GLU A 117 4.89 -10.91 10.68
N ARG A 118 3.61 -10.94 11.10
CA ARG A 118 2.90 -12.19 11.39
C ARG A 118 2.34 -12.81 10.13
N VAL A 119 1.73 -12.00 9.26
CA VAL A 119 1.16 -12.45 7.99
C VAL A 119 2.25 -13.09 7.13
N LEU A 120 3.41 -12.45 7.03
CA LEU A 120 4.52 -12.93 6.18
C LEU A 120 5.20 -14.22 6.66
N ARG A 121 4.89 -14.74 7.85
CA ARG A 121 5.45 -16.02 8.34
C ARG A 121 4.94 -17.25 7.59
N GLN A 122 3.76 -17.14 6.98
CA GLN A 122 3.17 -18.23 6.21
C GLN A 122 3.25 -17.87 4.72
N PRO A 123 3.49 -18.85 3.85
CA PRO A 123 3.46 -18.58 2.43
C PRO A 123 2.03 -18.20 2.00
N PRO A 124 1.87 -17.33 0.99
CA PRO A 124 0.56 -17.06 0.39
C PRO A 124 0.10 -18.27 -0.44
N ALA A 125 -1.19 -18.32 -0.78
CA ALA A 125 -1.72 -19.35 -1.69
C ALA A 125 -1.07 -19.24 -3.10
N GLU A 126 -0.81 -18.02 -3.54
CA GLU A 126 -0.14 -17.69 -4.78
C GLU A 126 0.74 -16.45 -4.57
N PRO A 127 1.92 -16.35 -5.22
CA PRO A 127 2.81 -15.21 -5.07
C PRO A 127 2.22 -13.92 -5.67
N TYR A 128 2.83 -12.79 -5.32
CA TYR A 128 2.42 -11.44 -5.74
C TYR A 128 3.41 -10.87 -6.74
N ASP A 129 2.88 -10.17 -7.74
CA ASP A 129 3.65 -9.48 -8.79
C ASP A 129 4.07 -8.07 -8.35
N LEU A 130 3.26 -7.44 -7.48
CA LEU A 130 3.51 -6.11 -6.93
C LEU A 130 3.31 -6.14 -5.42
N VAL A 131 4.30 -5.66 -4.67
CA VAL A 131 4.18 -5.41 -3.24
C VAL A 131 4.46 -3.95 -2.96
N PHE A 132 3.56 -3.29 -2.26
CA PHE A 132 3.74 -1.96 -1.72
C PHE A 132 3.83 -2.03 -0.19
N ALA A 133 4.77 -1.28 0.39
CA ALA A 133 4.94 -1.17 1.83
C ALA A 133 5.21 0.29 2.24
N ASP A 134 4.32 0.85 3.06
CA ASP A 134 4.48 2.17 3.69
C ASP A 134 4.48 2.00 5.23
N PRO A 135 5.57 1.44 5.79
CA PRO A 135 5.62 1.19 7.22
C PRO A 135 5.62 2.50 8.01
N PRO A 136 4.89 2.57 9.15
CA PRO A 136 4.92 3.73 10.05
C PRO A 136 6.35 4.14 10.42
N TYR A 137 6.57 5.41 10.69
CA TYR A 137 7.91 5.94 11.07
C TYR A 137 8.55 5.23 12.27
N ALA A 138 7.75 4.64 13.15
CA ALA A 138 8.23 3.86 14.30
C ALA A 138 8.87 2.52 13.91
N VAL A 139 8.60 2.03 12.68
CA VAL A 139 9.20 0.80 12.15
C VAL A 139 10.64 1.10 11.73
N THR A 140 11.59 0.41 12.35
CA THR A 140 13.03 0.60 12.09
C THR A 140 13.44 0.09 10.70
N ASP A 141 14.57 0.57 10.18
CA ASP A 141 15.10 0.10 8.90
C ASP A 141 15.47 -1.39 8.94
N ASP A 142 15.96 -1.89 10.10
CA ASP A 142 16.20 -3.32 10.31
C ASP A 142 14.90 -4.14 10.19
N THR A 143 13.79 -3.64 10.73
CA THR A 143 12.48 -4.31 10.57
C THR A 143 12.02 -4.32 9.13
N VAL A 144 12.25 -3.24 8.38
CA VAL A 144 11.96 -3.20 6.93
C VAL A 144 12.79 -4.25 6.19
N THR A 145 14.07 -4.36 6.51
CA THR A 145 14.95 -5.39 5.94
C THR A 145 14.42 -6.80 6.23
N LEU A 146 14.00 -7.09 7.47
CA LEU A 146 13.38 -8.37 7.84
C LEU A 146 12.07 -8.64 7.08
N VAL A 147 11.26 -7.62 6.83
CA VAL A 147 10.05 -7.75 5.99
C VAL A 147 10.41 -8.13 4.56
N LEU A 148 11.42 -7.49 3.98
CA LEU A 148 11.89 -7.81 2.63
C LEU A 148 12.46 -9.23 2.54
N GLU A 149 13.22 -9.66 3.55
CA GLU A 149 13.71 -11.04 3.65
C GLU A 149 12.56 -12.05 3.76
N ALA A 150 11.56 -11.78 4.61
CA ALA A 150 10.39 -12.64 4.75
C ALA A 150 9.56 -12.75 3.47
N LEU A 151 9.41 -11.66 2.72
CA LEU A 151 8.76 -11.67 1.40
C LEU A 151 9.47 -12.62 0.43
N ARG A 152 10.82 -12.58 0.39
CA ARG A 152 11.65 -13.46 -0.46
C ARG A 152 11.60 -14.91 0.02
N ASP A 153 11.86 -15.14 1.31
CA ASP A 153 12.14 -16.47 1.85
C ASP A 153 10.89 -17.33 1.99
N ASN A 154 9.71 -16.70 2.17
CA ASN A 154 8.45 -17.39 2.39
C ASN A 154 7.57 -17.44 1.11
N GLY A 155 8.14 -17.21 -0.08
CA GLY A 155 7.45 -17.42 -1.35
C GLY A 155 6.36 -16.39 -1.66
N TRP A 156 6.47 -15.19 -1.12
CA TRP A 156 5.49 -14.11 -1.35
C TRP A 156 5.63 -13.45 -2.73
N LEU A 157 6.80 -13.54 -3.36
CA LEU A 157 7.12 -12.81 -4.58
C LEU A 157 7.13 -13.71 -5.80
N ALA A 158 6.42 -13.32 -6.84
CA ALA A 158 6.57 -13.91 -8.17
C ALA A 158 7.97 -13.60 -8.74
N SER A 159 8.41 -14.38 -9.72
CA SER A 159 9.66 -14.11 -10.43
C SER A 159 9.61 -12.73 -11.08
N GLY A 160 10.58 -11.87 -10.77
CA GLY A 160 10.63 -10.50 -11.26
C GLY A 160 9.63 -9.53 -10.60
N ALA A 161 8.95 -9.94 -9.53
CA ALA A 161 8.01 -9.09 -8.81
C ALA A 161 8.63 -7.73 -8.43
N LEU A 162 7.81 -6.69 -8.52
CA LEU A 162 8.20 -5.33 -8.12
C LEU A 162 7.80 -5.08 -6.66
N VAL A 163 8.76 -4.62 -5.87
CA VAL A 163 8.54 -4.18 -4.50
C VAL A 163 8.78 -2.68 -4.41
N ALA A 164 7.82 -1.93 -3.90
CA ALA A 164 7.91 -0.50 -3.66
C ALA A 164 7.80 -0.23 -2.14
N VAL A 165 8.82 0.43 -1.59
CA VAL A 165 8.88 0.76 -0.15
C VAL A 165 8.91 2.27 0.01
N GLU A 166 7.99 2.83 0.79
CA GLU A 166 8.02 4.25 1.16
C GLU A 166 8.79 4.44 2.47
N ARG A 167 9.73 5.38 2.47
CA ARG A 167 10.46 5.83 3.68
C ARG A 167 10.57 7.34 3.71
N ALA A 168 10.81 7.90 4.90
CA ALA A 168 11.06 9.33 5.03
C ALA A 168 12.28 9.76 4.19
N THR A 169 12.13 10.84 3.42
CA THR A 169 13.22 11.36 2.55
C THR A 169 14.50 11.72 3.33
N ARG A 170 14.37 12.09 4.61
CA ARG A 170 15.50 12.41 5.49
C ARG A 170 16.11 11.18 6.18
N GLY A 171 15.50 9.99 5.97
CA GLY A 171 16.01 8.71 6.48
C GLY A 171 17.14 8.13 5.64
N ALA A 172 17.64 6.98 6.08
CA ALA A 172 18.59 6.21 5.28
C ALA A 172 17.90 5.60 4.05
N PRO A 173 18.64 5.35 2.96
CA PRO A 173 18.16 4.55 1.85
C PRO A 173 17.67 3.16 2.30
N VAL A 174 16.72 2.58 1.56
CA VAL A 174 16.31 1.20 1.81
C VAL A 174 17.49 0.26 1.55
N THR A 175 17.80 -0.57 2.54
CA THR A 175 18.78 -1.65 2.37
C THR A 175 18.08 -2.86 1.76
N TRP A 176 18.38 -3.13 0.50
CA TRP A 176 17.87 -4.29 -0.21
C TRP A 176 18.66 -5.54 0.15
N PRO A 177 18.02 -6.58 0.71
CA PRO A 177 18.72 -7.85 0.97
C PRO A 177 19.12 -8.56 -0.33
N SER A 178 19.98 -9.57 -0.22
CA SER A 178 20.30 -10.43 -1.37
C SER A 178 19.01 -10.99 -2.00
N GLY A 179 18.99 -11.17 -3.31
CA GLY A 179 17.79 -11.60 -4.05
C GLY A 179 16.87 -10.46 -4.47
N TYR A 180 17.29 -9.22 -4.25
CA TYR A 180 16.66 -8.04 -4.84
C TYR A 180 17.67 -7.27 -5.68
N THR A 181 17.17 -6.63 -6.74
CA THR A 181 17.93 -5.66 -7.52
C THR A 181 17.23 -4.31 -7.40
N GLU A 182 17.92 -3.31 -6.81
CA GLU A 182 17.40 -1.95 -6.77
C GLU A 182 17.24 -1.41 -8.18
N SER A 183 16.06 -0.85 -8.45
CA SER A 183 15.71 -0.35 -9.77
C SER A 183 15.70 1.18 -9.79
N ARG A 184 15.04 1.81 -8.82
CA ARG A 184 14.75 3.24 -8.87
C ARG A 184 14.40 3.79 -7.49
N ALA A 185 14.65 5.11 -7.29
CA ALA A 185 14.09 5.87 -6.18
C ALA A 185 13.38 7.12 -6.71
N ARG A 186 12.28 7.52 -6.10
CA ARG A 186 11.49 8.70 -6.44
C ARG A 186 11.04 9.43 -5.18
N ARG A 187 11.38 10.72 -5.10
CA ARG A 187 11.01 11.58 -3.98
C ARG A 187 9.68 12.28 -4.22
N TYR A 188 8.79 12.24 -3.22
CA TYR A 188 7.50 12.93 -3.18
C TYR A 188 7.37 13.67 -1.86
N GLY A 189 7.77 14.93 -1.83
CA GLY A 189 7.76 15.74 -0.60
C GLY A 189 8.69 15.18 0.48
N GLU A 190 8.10 14.74 1.59
CA GLU A 190 8.84 14.16 2.73
C GLU A 190 9.01 12.63 2.64
N GLY A 191 8.36 11.98 1.67
CA GLY A 191 8.49 10.56 1.39
C GLY A 191 9.34 10.30 0.16
N THR A 192 10.08 9.18 0.19
CA THR A 192 10.79 8.62 -0.97
C THR A 192 10.31 7.20 -1.18
N LEU A 193 9.86 6.89 -2.39
CA LEU A 193 9.54 5.56 -2.86
C LEU A 193 10.78 4.91 -3.45
N TRP A 194 11.17 3.78 -2.88
CA TRP A 194 12.27 2.93 -3.31
C TRP A 194 11.71 1.70 -4.01
N TYR A 195 12.24 1.38 -5.18
CA TYR A 195 11.76 0.27 -6.00
C TYR A 195 12.87 -0.75 -6.20
N GLY A 196 12.54 -2.02 -6.02
CA GLY A 196 13.41 -3.15 -6.27
C GLY A 196 12.66 -4.31 -6.91
N HIS A 197 13.33 -5.05 -7.78
CA HIS A 197 12.81 -6.28 -8.35
C HIS A 197 13.31 -7.49 -7.58
N ALA A 198 12.43 -8.44 -7.31
CA ALA A 198 12.84 -9.75 -6.85
C ALA A 198 13.62 -10.46 -7.96
N ALA A 199 14.75 -11.08 -7.60
CA ALA A 199 15.47 -11.94 -8.54
C ALA A 199 14.56 -13.10 -8.96
N GLY A 200 14.59 -13.43 -10.26
CA GLY A 200 13.95 -14.66 -10.75
C GLY A 200 14.61 -15.90 -10.13
N HIS A 201 13.80 -16.87 -9.76
CA HIS A 201 14.26 -18.21 -9.39
C HIS A 201 14.55 -19.02 -10.64
#